data_b632d2ef088ff58ada5b358c36d7e15d
#
_entry.id   b632d2ef088ff58ada5b358c36d7e15d
#
_cell.length_a   1.000
_cell.length_b   1.000
_cell.length_c   1.000
_cell.angle_alpha   90.00
_cell.angle_beta   90.00
_cell.angle_gamma   90.00
#
_symmetry.space_group_name_H-M   'P 1'
#
loop_
_entity.id
_entity.type
_entity.pdbx_description
1 polymer ?
#
loop_
_entity_poly.entity_id
_entity_poly.type
_entity_poly.pdbx_seq_one_letter_code
_entity_poly.pdbx_strand_id
1 'polypeptide(L)'
;MQLKTSSLEFERYGSVYDKPVSPGNSGMISRDLHLIAKRSLNQVYHFDCEVCLELQSGMATLVVGESLDTAKLEEFAVHRNVRLKPGLYWNLIAVTSNITCKMIATTDYSYSLETLPASYMFRRILPRVRISEILGYYYNIRNSGYTFKGETHGYFELTYVDRGELMTEIDGKEYTIREKELMIYGPGQFHNQNIAEGHSCSYVTIIFDMETIVYDVESTHYELLLNKVFSYDKKIYTLIKTFVAESTSEIPYMNSLMLCLLQ
;
A
#
# COMPACT_ATOMS: atom_id res chain seq x y z
N MET A 1 9.14 -2.42 3.64
CA MET A 1 9.62 -2.51 5.03
C MET A 1 8.43 -2.88 5.90
N GLN A 2 8.53 -3.88 6.74
CA GLN A 2 7.42 -4.29 7.62
C GLN A 2 7.56 -3.53 8.93
N LEU A 3 6.50 -2.87 9.38
CA LEU A 3 6.48 -2.17 10.64
C LEU A 3 6.65 -3.17 11.80
N LYS A 4 7.62 -2.97 12.66
CA LYS A 4 7.85 -3.83 13.82
C LYS A 4 6.85 -3.49 14.92
N THR A 5 6.28 -4.52 15.53
CA THR A 5 5.32 -4.39 16.64
C THR A 5 5.72 -5.25 17.84
N SER A 6 6.77 -6.06 17.70
CA SER A 6 7.22 -6.97 18.75
C SER A 6 7.85 -6.22 19.92
N SER A 7 7.37 -6.45 21.14
CA SER A 7 7.97 -5.89 22.36
C SER A 7 9.39 -6.41 22.60
N LEU A 8 9.71 -7.63 22.16
CA LEU A 8 11.06 -8.20 22.26
C LEU A 8 12.06 -7.43 21.37
N GLU A 9 11.69 -7.06 20.15
CA GLU A 9 12.55 -6.26 19.28
C GLU A 9 12.75 -4.84 19.83
N PHE A 10 11.76 -4.32 20.54
CA PHE A 10 11.81 -3.00 21.14
C PHE A 10 12.65 -2.94 22.45
N GLU A 11 12.93 -4.06 23.12
CA GLU A 11 13.70 -4.10 24.37
C GLU A 11 15.10 -3.44 24.28
N ARG A 12 15.67 -3.41 23.09
CA ARG A 12 16.92 -2.67 22.85
C ARG A 12 16.79 -1.18 23.16
N TYR A 13 15.65 -0.59 22.83
CA TYR A 13 15.39 0.85 22.94
C TYR A 13 14.57 1.22 24.17
N GLY A 14 13.83 0.29 24.74
CA GLY A 14 12.93 0.60 25.83
C GLY A 14 12.04 -0.55 26.24
N SER A 15 10.88 -0.22 26.76
CA SER A 15 9.85 -1.19 27.14
C SER A 15 8.44 -0.66 26.87
N VAL A 16 7.49 -1.58 26.72
CA VAL A 16 6.06 -1.29 26.64
C VAL A 16 5.44 -1.41 28.03
N TYR A 17 4.49 -0.53 28.37
CA TYR A 17 3.77 -0.59 29.63
C TYR A 17 2.30 -0.24 29.47
N ASP A 18 1.45 -0.76 30.36
CA ASP A 18 -0.01 -0.63 30.20
C ASP A 18 -0.61 0.48 31.09
N LYS A 19 -0.05 0.68 32.30
CA LYS A 19 -0.58 1.65 33.26
C LYS A 19 0.09 3.01 33.05
N PRO A 20 -0.69 4.08 32.73
CA PRO A 20 -0.14 5.43 32.60
C PRO A 20 0.67 5.85 33.82
N VAL A 21 1.74 6.59 33.57
CA VAL A 21 2.57 7.18 34.63
C VAL A 21 1.83 8.39 35.20
N SER A 22 1.56 8.38 36.49
CA SER A 22 0.99 9.55 37.16
C SER A 22 2.10 10.60 37.43
N PRO A 23 2.03 11.80 36.86
CA PRO A 23 3.04 12.84 37.06
C PRO A 23 3.12 13.39 38.51
N GLY A 24 2.20 12.97 39.38
CA GLY A 24 2.07 13.50 40.75
C GLY A 24 3.08 13.05 41.77
N ASN A 25 4.00 12.13 41.45
CA ASN A 25 5.07 11.72 42.32
C ASN A 25 6.39 12.41 41.91
N SER A 26 6.75 13.45 42.64
CA SER A 26 8.10 14.03 42.82
C SER A 26 9.11 13.81 41.68
N GLY A 27 9.35 14.85 40.89
CA GLY A 27 10.47 14.89 39.97
C GLY A 27 10.13 14.50 38.52
N MET A 28 8.86 14.40 38.13
CA MET A 28 8.46 14.17 36.73
C MET A 28 7.61 15.32 36.18
N ILE A 29 7.85 15.66 34.93
CA ILE A 29 7.12 16.68 34.17
C ILE A 29 6.45 16.01 32.94
N SER A 30 5.26 16.45 32.58
CA SER A 30 4.58 16.02 31.38
C SER A 30 4.37 17.15 30.39
N ARG A 31 4.48 16.84 29.10
CA ARG A 31 4.21 17.75 27.99
C ARG A 31 3.36 17.05 26.96
N ASP A 32 2.32 17.72 26.48
CA ASP A 32 1.50 17.23 25.39
C ASP A 32 2.15 17.55 24.03
N LEU A 33 2.28 16.52 23.19
CA LEU A 33 2.76 16.63 21.82
C LEU A 33 1.55 16.47 20.90
N HIS A 34 1.28 17.50 20.09
CA HIS A 34 0.26 17.45 19.05
C HIS A 34 0.95 17.41 17.70
N LEU A 35 0.82 16.30 16.99
CA LEU A 35 1.48 16.10 15.70
C LEU A 35 0.44 15.88 14.61
N ILE A 36 0.69 16.50 13.46
CA ILE A 36 -0.10 16.32 12.24
C ILE A 36 0.61 15.29 11.36
N ALA A 37 -0.15 14.55 10.56
CA ALA A 37 0.40 13.57 9.64
C ALA A 37 1.50 14.17 8.76
N LYS A 38 2.68 13.57 8.82
CA LYS A 38 3.84 13.88 7.99
C LYS A 38 4.42 12.59 7.43
N ARG A 39 5.09 12.68 6.31
CA ARG A 39 5.76 11.52 5.69
C ARG A 39 7.27 11.50 5.92
N SER A 40 7.81 12.59 6.44
CA SER A 40 9.25 12.72 6.66
C SER A 40 9.58 13.32 8.00
N LEU A 41 10.73 12.94 8.53
CA LEU A 41 11.37 13.57 9.67
C LEU A 41 12.74 14.10 9.25
N ASN A 42 13.00 15.36 9.63
CA ASN A 42 14.30 16.00 9.45
C ASN A 42 15.05 16.15 10.76
N GLN A 43 14.36 15.96 11.87
CA GLN A 43 14.91 16.15 13.21
C GLN A 43 14.46 15.04 14.15
N VAL A 44 15.32 14.74 15.13
CA VAL A 44 15.07 13.76 16.18
C VAL A 44 15.42 14.37 17.54
N TYR A 45 14.69 13.97 18.56
CA TYR A 45 15.00 14.28 19.95
C TYR A 45 16.13 13.40 20.44
N HIS A 46 16.97 13.95 21.32
CA HIS A 46 17.97 13.23 22.09
C HIS A 46 17.87 13.67 23.54
N PHE A 47 17.48 12.76 24.43
CA PHE A 47 17.29 13.02 25.84
C PHE A 47 18.36 12.31 26.67
N ASP A 48 18.85 12.97 27.74
CA ASP A 48 19.80 12.40 28.72
C ASP A 48 19.12 11.53 29.78
N CYS A 49 17.80 11.54 29.83
CA CYS A 49 16.99 10.77 30.78
C CYS A 49 16.02 9.78 30.05
N GLU A 50 15.36 8.97 30.85
CA GLU A 50 14.28 8.11 30.39
C GLU A 50 13.06 8.96 29.99
N VAL A 51 12.43 8.62 28.88
CA VAL A 51 11.23 9.29 28.36
C VAL A 51 10.09 8.31 28.23
N CYS A 52 8.95 8.62 28.83
CA CYS A 52 7.70 7.89 28.63
C CYS A 52 6.83 8.59 27.60
N LEU A 53 6.30 7.83 26.65
CA LEU A 53 5.37 8.31 25.62
C LEU A 53 4.04 7.59 25.79
N GLU A 54 2.99 8.35 26.06
CA GLU A 54 1.62 7.85 26.25
C GLU A 54 0.72 8.39 25.14
N LEU A 55 0.41 7.55 24.17
CA LEU A 55 -0.45 7.93 23.05
C LEU A 55 -1.90 8.05 23.56
N GLN A 56 -2.46 9.27 23.47
CA GLN A 56 -3.82 9.58 23.90
C GLN A 56 -4.84 9.38 22.78
N SER A 57 -4.43 9.70 21.53
CA SER A 57 -5.30 9.57 20.36
C SER A 57 -4.49 9.34 19.09
N GLY A 58 -5.12 8.67 18.12
CA GLY A 58 -4.54 8.39 16.81
C GLY A 58 -3.57 7.22 16.83
N MET A 59 -2.76 7.12 15.78
CA MET A 59 -1.72 6.11 15.59
C MET A 59 -0.42 6.78 15.17
N ALA A 60 0.68 6.39 15.77
CA ALA A 60 2.01 6.92 15.48
C ALA A 60 2.99 5.80 15.12
N THR A 61 4.02 6.17 14.39
CA THR A 61 5.26 5.40 14.26
C THR A 61 6.34 6.09 15.05
N LEU A 62 6.97 5.36 15.97
CA LEU A 62 8.20 5.78 16.63
C LEU A 62 9.37 5.43 15.71
N VAL A 63 10.16 6.42 15.39
CA VAL A 63 11.48 6.28 14.74
C VAL A 63 12.53 6.43 15.80
N VAL A 64 13.40 5.44 16.00
CA VAL A 64 14.36 5.40 17.09
C VAL A 64 15.67 4.73 16.68
N GLY A 65 16.78 5.19 17.26
CA GLY A 65 18.10 4.60 17.07
C GLY A 65 19.12 5.11 18.06
N GLU A 66 20.31 4.52 18.02
CA GLU A 66 21.45 4.86 18.89
C GLU A 66 22.39 5.91 18.24
N SER A 67 22.10 6.33 17.01
CA SER A 67 22.90 7.30 16.27
C SER A 67 22.04 8.10 15.29
N LEU A 68 22.59 9.20 14.76
CA LEU A 68 21.96 10.03 13.73
C LEU A 68 22.01 9.41 12.31
N ASP A 69 22.62 8.23 12.16
CA ASP A 69 22.64 7.52 10.89
C ASP A 69 21.23 7.09 10.50
N THR A 70 20.64 7.77 9.52
CA THR A 70 19.26 7.56 9.07
C THR A 70 19.00 6.11 8.63
N ALA A 71 20.04 5.41 8.13
CA ALA A 71 19.92 4.01 7.70
C ALA A 71 19.83 3.02 8.87
N LYS A 72 20.20 3.44 10.08
CA LYS A 72 20.18 2.64 11.33
C LYS A 72 18.99 2.97 12.23
N LEU A 73 18.15 3.92 11.85
CA LEU A 73 16.91 4.19 12.58
C LEU A 73 15.91 3.08 12.28
N GLU A 74 15.22 2.63 13.32
CA GLU A 74 14.20 1.59 13.26
C GLU A 74 12.81 2.17 13.52
N GLU A 75 11.79 1.51 12.95
CA GLU A 75 10.39 1.91 13.02
C GLU A 75 9.59 0.95 13.90
N PHE A 76 8.83 1.50 14.86
CA PHE A 76 7.90 0.75 15.69
C PHE A 76 6.52 1.39 15.68
N ALA A 77 5.47 0.60 15.50
CA ALA A 77 4.10 1.08 15.63
C ALA A 77 3.81 1.40 17.10
N VAL A 78 3.39 2.62 17.37
CA VAL A 78 2.97 3.04 18.72
C VAL A 78 1.45 3.02 18.80
N HIS A 79 0.95 2.04 19.53
CA HIS A 79 -0.46 1.88 19.90
C HIS A 79 -0.63 1.56 21.39
N ARG A 80 0.48 1.57 22.14
CA ARG A 80 0.58 1.41 23.60
C ARG A 80 1.52 2.47 24.15
N ASN A 81 1.59 2.56 25.47
CA ASN A 81 2.58 3.40 26.15
C ASN A 81 3.96 2.78 26.03
N VAL A 82 4.94 3.60 25.71
CA VAL A 82 6.33 3.16 25.56
C VAL A 82 7.25 4.00 26.42
N ARG A 83 8.28 3.35 26.94
CA ARG A 83 9.34 3.94 27.75
C ARG A 83 10.65 3.79 27.00
N LEU A 84 11.34 4.89 26.75
CA LEU A 84 12.59 4.98 26.02
C LEU A 84 13.77 5.11 26.98
N LYS A 85 14.84 4.40 26.70
CA LYS A 85 16.10 4.52 27.44
C LYS A 85 16.73 5.88 27.20
N PRO A 86 17.56 6.40 28.15
CA PRO A 86 18.37 7.58 27.93
C PRO A 86 19.33 7.44 26.73
N GLY A 87 19.68 8.57 26.11
CA GLY A 87 20.71 8.62 25.07
C GLY A 87 20.27 8.13 23.69
N LEU A 88 19.00 7.89 23.49
CA LEU A 88 18.45 7.51 22.18
C LEU A 88 18.08 8.73 21.35
N TYR A 89 18.21 8.59 20.03
CA TYR A 89 17.68 9.51 19.04
C TYR A 89 16.31 9.02 18.60
N TRP A 90 15.27 9.85 18.75
CA TRP A 90 13.91 9.41 18.45
C TRP A 90 12.99 10.55 18.03
N ASN A 91 11.95 10.23 17.27
CA ASN A 91 10.82 11.12 17.04
C ASN A 91 9.57 10.29 16.69
N LEU A 92 8.41 10.95 16.66
CA LEU A 92 7.13 10.35 16.27
C LEU A 92 6.68 10.87 14.90
N ILE A 93 6.16 9.96 14.10
CA ILE A 93 5.44 10.28 12.86
C ILE A 93 3.96 9.97 13.10
N ALA A 94 3.08 10.97 12.97
CA ALA A 94 1.65 10.75 12.98
C ALA A 94 1.23 9.97 11.73
N VAL A 95 0.69 8.76 11.92
CA VAL A 95 0.18 7.92 10.83
C VAL A 95 -1.25 8.30 10.46
N THR A 96 -2.09 8.55 11.46
CA THR A 96 -3.43 9.15 11.30
C THR A 96 -3.30 10.66 11.05
N SER A 97 -4.38 11.33 10.66
CA SER A 97 -4.41 12.77 10.35
C SER A 97 -3.76 13.64 11.44
N ASN A 98 -3.95 13.27 12.70
CA ASN A 98 -3.31 13.87 13.86
C ASN A 98 -3.16 12.83 14.97
N ILE A 99 -2.25 13.11 15.90
CA ILE A 99 -2.08 12.37 17.15
C ILE A 99 -1.91 13.35 18.31
N THR A 100 -2.32 12.91 19.49
CA THR A 100 -1.98 13.52 20.77
C THR A 100 -1.20 12.49 21.59
N CYS A 101 0.01 12.86 22.02
CA CYS A 101 0.88 12.01 22.80
C CYS A 101 1.37 12.81 24.02
N LYS A 102 1.25 12.24 25.21
CA LYS A 102 1.85 12.80 26.42
C LYS A 102 3.28 12.29 26.53
N MET A 103 4.23 13.19 26.56
CA MET A 103 5.64 12.91 26.86
C MET A 103 5.89 13.20 28.34
N ILE A 104 6.47 12.26 29.07
CA ILE A 104 6.78 12.38 30.49
C ILE A 104 8.28 12.12 30.67
N ALA A 105 8.94 13.02 31.35
CA ALA A 105 10.38 12.95 31.67
C ALA A 105 10.64 13.40 33.10
N THR A 106 11.87 13.26 33.62
CA THR A 106 12.28 13.80 34.90
C THR A 106 12.32 15.34 34.86
N THR A 107 12.16 16.03 35.98
CA THR A 107 12.11 17.52 36.04
C THR A 107 13.43 18.20 35.66
N ASP A 108 14.52 17.50 35.80
CA ASP A 108 15.90 17.96 35.54
C ASP A 108 16.46 17.46 34.19
N TYR A 109 15.59 17.05 33.27
CA TYR A 109 16.00 16.54 31.98
C TYR A 109 16.70 17.60 31.11
N SER A 110 17.69 17.13 30.35
CA SER A 110 18.28 17.86 29.25
C SER A 110 17.95 17.17 27.95
N TYR A 111 17.71 17.94 26.92
CA TYR A 111 17.49 17.39 25.56
C TYR A 111 18.04 18.32 24.49
N SER A 112 18.39 17.74 23.36
CA SER A 112 18.64 18.44 22.11
C SER A 112 17.68 18.00 21.01
N LEU A 113 17.48 18.84 20.03
CA LEU A 113 16.80 18.54 18.80
C LEU A 113 17.83 18.48 17.66
N GLU A 114 18.18 17.29 17.26
CA GLU A 114 19.25 17.04 16.29
C GLU A 114 18.71 16.96 14.87
N THR A 115 19.42 17.55 13.92
CA THR A 115 19.07 17.47 12.50
C THR A 115 19.66 16.20 11.89
N LEU A 116 18.84 15.41 11.24
CA LEU A 116 19.28 14.21 10.53
C LEU A 116 20.10 14.58 9.28
N PRO A 117 21.18 13.83 8.97
CA PRO A 117 21.98 14.03 7.75
C PRO A 117 21.18 13.92 6.45
N ALA A 118 20.13 13.11 6.46
CA ALA A 118 19.15 12.97 5.39
C ALA A 118 17.75 12.83 5.99
N SER A 119 16.74 13.32 5.28
CA SER A 119 15.35 13.17 5.72
C SER A 119 14.98 11.70 5.85
N TYR A 120 14.46 11.30 6.99
CA TYR A 120 13.89 9.99 7.20
C TYR A 120 12.50 9.93 6.55
N MET A 121 12.27 8.97 5.63
CA MET A 121 11.02 8.85 4.88
C MET A 121 10.21 7.66 5.39
N PHE A 122 9.05 7.94 6.00
CA PHE A 122 8.08 6.91 6.35
C PHE A 122 7.31 6.45 5.11
N ARG A 123 7.47 5.18 4.75
CA ARG A 123 6.83 4.59 3.57
C ARG A 123 5.50 3.96 3.96
N ARG A 124 4.41 4.58 3.54
CA ARG A 124 3.07 4.00 3.62
C ARG A 124 2.83 3.06 2.44
N ILE A 125 2.09 1.98 2.70
CA ILE A 125 1.53 1.16 1.63
C ILE A 125 0.21 1.82 1.23
N LEU A 126 0.24 2.51 0.10
CA LEU A 126 -0.93 3.22 -0.42
C LEU A 126 -1.26 2.67 -1.80
N PRO A 127 -2.55 2.48 -2.12
CA PRO A 127 -2.92 2.11 -3.48
C PRO A 127 -2.61 3.28 -4.42
N ARG A 128 -2.04 3.00 -5.57
CA ARG A 128 -1.79 4.01 -6.61
C ARG A 128 -2.98 4.20 -7.54
N VAL A 129 -3.77 3.16 -7.65
CA VAL A 129 -5.04 3.13 -8.38
C VAL A 129 -6.10 2.57 -7.44
N ARG A 130 -7.34 2.89 -7.70
CA ARG A 130 -8.50 2.33 -7.01
C ARG A 130 -9.49 1.86 -8.05
N ILE A 131 -9.85 0.59 -8.00
CA ILE A 131 -10.99 0.07 -8.74
C ILE A 131 -12.25 0.51 -8.00
N SER A 132 -13.09 1.33 -8.63
CA SER A 132 -14.32 1.87 -8.04
C SER A 132 -15.47 0.88 -8.17
N GLU A 133 -15.59 0.24 -9.33
CA GLU A 133 -16.63 -0.75 -9.59
C GLU A 133 -16.23 -1.73 -10.70
N ILE A 134 -16.87 -2.89 -10.73
CA ILE A 134 -16.82 -3.87 -11.82
C ILE A 134 -18.12 -3.73 -12.61
N LEU A 135 -18.01 -3.36 -13.88
CA LEU A 135 -19.14 -3.14 -14.77
C LEU A 135 -19.61 -4.45 -15.43
N GLY A 136 -18.69 -5.39 -15.63
CA GLY A 136 -19.03 -6.68 -16.20
C GLY A 136 -17.82 -7.62 -16.20
N TYR A 137 -18.09 -8.90 -16.34
CA TYR A 137 -17.05 -9.92 -16.51
C TYR A 137 -17.60 -11.09 -17.32
N TYR A 138 -16.71 -11.69 -18.15
CA TYR A 138 -17.08 -12.73 -19.09
C TYR A 138 -15.97 -13.77 -19.20
N TYR A 139 -16.34 -15.05 -19.24
CA TYR A 139 -15.44 -16.11 -19.68
C TYR A 139 -15.77 -16.45 -21.12
N ASN A 140 -14.84 -16.19 -22.01
CA ASN A 140 -14.99 -16.34 -23.44
C ASN A 140 -14.27 -17.59 -23.94
N ILE A 141 -14.93 -18.37 -24.80
CA ILE A 141 -14.33 -19.44 -25.59
C ILE A 141 -14.53 -19.09 -27.05
N ARG A 142 -13.44 -18.95 -27.79
CA ARG A 142 -13.46 -18.59 -29.20
C ARG A 142 -12.70 -19.62 -30.03
N ASN A 143 -13.24 -19.94 -31.17
CA ASN A 143 -12.66 -20.93 -32.09
C ASN A 143 -11.88 -20.24 -33.22
N SER A 144 -11.23 -21.06 -34.00
CA SER A 144 -10.47 -20.69 -35.20
C SER A 144 -11.18 -19.67 -36.08
N GLY A 145 -10.45 -18.65 -36.51
CA GLY A 145 -10.94 -17.62 -37.41
C GLY A 145 -11.87 -16.57 -36.73
N TYR A 146 -12.02 -16.60 -35.42
CA TYR A 146 -12.77 -15.56 -34.72
C TYR A 146 -12.15 -14.18 -34.96
N THR A 147 -12.98 -13.23 -35.34
CA THR A 147 -12.60 -11.84 -35.57
C THR A 147 -13.63 -10.92 -34.91
N PHE A 148 -13.19 -10.12 -33.99
CA PHE A 148 -13.92 -8.98 -33.45
C PHE A 148 -13.34 -7.71 -34.07
N LYS A 149 -14.17 -6.97 -34.81
CA LYS A 149 -13.72 -5.81 -35.59
C LYS A 149 -13.22 -4.62 -34.75
N GLY A 150 -13.50 -4.65 -33.45
CA GLY A 150 -13.04 -3.66 -32.49
C GLY A 150 -14.10 -2.70 -32.03
N GLU A 151 -13.79 -2.05 -30.91
CA GLU A 151 -14.60 -1.04 -30.26
C GLU A 151 -13.74 0.01 -29.56
N THR A 152 -14.39 1.07 -29.11
CA THR A 152 -13.82 2.08 -28.24
C THR A 152 -14.84 2.39 -27.15
N HIS A 153 -14.40 2.40 -25.91
CA HIS A 153 -15.27 2.65 -24.75
C HIS A 153 -14.59 3.50 -23.67
N GLY A 154 -15.37 4.03 -22.73
CA GLY A 154 -14.91 4.97 -21.70
C GLY A 154 -14.46 4.32 -20.39
N TYR A 155 -14.32 3.02 -20.32
CA TYR A 155 -13.93 2.25 -19.14
C TYR A 155 -12.68 1.41 -19.40
N PHE A 156 -12.15 0.78 -18.36
CA PHE A 156 -11.03 -0.16 -18.48
C PHE A 156 -11.52 -1.57 -18.76
N GLU A 157 -10.75 -2.32 -19.54
CA GLU A 157 -10.96 -3.73 -19.77
C GLU A 157 -9.67 -4.51 -19.51
N LEU A 158 -9.73 -5.53 -18.65
CA LEU A 158 -8.67 -6.51 -18.46
C LEU A 158 -9.02 -7.78 -19.24
N THR A 159 -8.13 -8.21 -20.12
CA THR A 159 -8.21 -9.50 -20.79
C THR A 159 -7.09 -10.41 -20.31
N TYR A 160 -7.45 -11.57 -19.75
CA TYR A 160 -6.52 -12.61 -19.31
C TYR A 160 -6.75 -13.89 -20.11
N VAL A 161 -5.72 -14.39 -20.78
CA VAL A 161 -5.79 -15.63 -21.57
C VAL A 161 -5.54 -16.85 -20.68
N ASP A 162 -6.56 -17.70 -20.54
CA ASP A 162 -6.50 -18.95 -19.77
C ASP A 162 -5.84 -20.08 -20.58
N ARG A 163 -6.17 -20.18 -21.87
CA ARG A 163 -5.58 -21.16 -22.82
C ARG A 163 -5.50 -20.59 -24.22
N GLY A 164 -4.45 -20.99 -24.95
CA GLY A 164 -4.22 -20.58 -26.33
C GLY A 164 -3.58 -19.20 -26.43
N GLU A 165 -3.91 -18.49 -27.50
CA GLU A 165 -3.43 -17.11 -27.69
C GLU A 165 -4.50 -16.24 -28.36
N LEU A 166 -4.49 -14.97 -28.00
CA LEU A 166 -5.37 -13.93 -28.51
C LEU A 166 -4.51 -12.84 -29.14
N MET A 167 -4.75 -12.53 -30.39
CA MET A 167 -4.17 -11.38 -31.07
C MET A 167 -5.09 -10.18 -30.87
N THR A 168 -4.53 -9.01 -30.58
CA THR A 168 -5.26 -7.77 -30.43
C THR A 168 -4.47 -6.62 -31.06
N GLU A 169 -5.16 -5.65 -31.60
CA GLU A 169 -4.59 -4.40 -32.07
C GLU A 169 -5.14 -3.27 -31.17
N ILE A 170 -4.28 -2.40 -30.70
CA ILE A 170 -4.63 -1.21 -29.93
C ILE A 170 -4.05 0.01 -30.64
N ASP A 171 -4.93 0.91 -31.09
CA ASP A 171 -4.54 2.15 -31.76
C ASP A 171 -3.52 1.93 -32.90
N GLY A 172 -3.69 0.83 -33.70
CA GLY A 172 -2.83 0.49 -34.83
C GLY A 172 -1.58 -0.31 -34.48
N LYS A 173 -1.39 -0.70 -33.22
CA LYS A 173 -0.27 -1.54 -32.78
C LYS A 173 -0.74 -2.92 -32.38
N GLU A 174 -0.14 -3.94 -32.99
CA GLU A 174 -0.46 -5.35 -32.74
C GLU A 174 0.22 -5.89 -31.48
N TYR A 175 -0.52 -6.75 -30.77
CA TYR A 175 -0.08 -7.49 -29.59
C TYR A 175 -0.60 -8.92 -29.66
N THR A 176 0.15 -9.85 -29.06
CA THR A 176 -0.28 -11.22 -28.83
C THR A 176 -0.27 -11.51 -27.34
N ILE A 177 -1.41 -11.90 -26.80
CA ILE A 177 -1.59 -12.30 -25.41
C ILE A 177 -1.64 -13.82 -25.37
N ARG A 178 -0.66 -14.46 -24.74
CA ARG A 178 -0.54 -15.91 -24.66
C ARG A 178 -1.14 -16.45 -23.36
N GLU A 179 -1.21 -17.76 -23.28
CA GLU A 179 -1.65 -18.46 -22.06
C GLU A 179 -0.94 -17.93 -20.82
N LYS A 180 -1.72 -17.55 -19.78
CA LYS A 180 -1.29 -16.96 -18.51
C LYS A 180 -0.74 -15.53 -18.62
N GLU A 181 -0.97 -14.88 -19.75
CA GLU A 181 -0.69 -13.46 -19.90
C GLU A 181 -1.99 -12.64 -19.81
N LEU A 182 -1.84 -11.39 -19.45
CA LEU A 182 -2.95 -10.43 -19.44
C LEU A 182 -2.55 -9.09 -20.07
N MET A 183 -3.56 -8.35 -20.48
CA MET A 183 -3.45 -6.99 -20.97
C MET A 183 -4.60 -6.14 -20.42
N ILE A 184 -4.36 -4.84 -20.27
CA ILE A 184 -5.39 -3.88 -19.88
C ILE A 184 -5.54 -2.85 -21.00
N TYR A 185 -6.76 -2.70 -21.49
CA TYR A 185 -7.18 -1.65 -22.42
C TYR A 185 -7.70 -0.46 -21.61
N GLY A 186 -7.31 0.75 -21.98
CA GLY A 186 -7.71 1.97 -21.32
C GLY A 186 -8.91 2.67 -21.95
N PRO A 187 -9.51 3.62 -21.25
CA PRO A 187 -10.58 4.44 -21.79
C PRO A 187 -10.16 5.15 -23.08
N GLY A 188 -11.03 5.11 -24.09
CA GLY A 188 -10.82 5.78 -25.36
C GLY A 188 -9.90 5.05 -26.34
N GLN A 189 -9.28 3.95 -25.97
CA GLN A 189 -8.43 3.16 -26.86
C GLN A 189 -9.28 2.28 -27.78
N PHE A 190 -9.07 2.43 -29.08
CA PHE A 190 -9.61 1.45 -30.04
C PHE A 190 -8.86 0.13 -29.88
N HIS A 191 -9.57 -0.97 -29.77
CA HIS A 191 -8.99 -2.30 -29.76
C HIS A 191 -9.88 -3.32 -30.45
N ASN A 192 -9.25 -4.31 -31.09
CA ASN A 192 -9.88 -5.45 -31.74
C ASN A 192 -9.36 -6.77 -31.14
N GLN A 193 -9.95 -7.89 -31.54
CA GLN A 193 -9.51 -9.22 -31.08
C GLN A 193 -9.64 -10.24 -32.22
N ASN A 194 -8.61 -11.06 -32.37
CA ASN A 194 -8.55 -12.07 -33.42
C ASN A 194 -7.95 -13.38 -32.92
N ILE A 195 -8.38 -14.50 -33.47
CA ILE A 195 -7.77 -15.81 -33.26
C ILE A 195 -7.35 -16.37 -34.61
N ALA A 196 -6.08 -16.75 -34.71
CA ALA A 196 -5.52 -17.32 -35.94
C ALA A 196 -6.24 -18.60 -36.38
N GLU A 197 -6.23 -18.87 -37.67
CA GLU A 197 -6.78 -20.11 -38.21
C GLU A 197 -6.09 -21.35 -37.63
N GLY A 198 -6.85 -22.37 -37.29
CA GLY A 198 -6.37 -23.61 -36.68
C GLY A 198 -6.16 -23.52 -35.15
N HIS A 199 -6.38 -22.34 -34.54
CA HIS A 199 -6.20 -22.14 -33.10
C HIS A 199 -7.54 -21.92 -32.40
N SER A 200 -7.55 -22.07 -31.08
CA SER A 200 -8.65 -21.68 -30.19
C SER A 200 -8.11 -20.95 -29.00
N CYS A 201 -8.93 -20.10 -28.39
CA CYS A 201 -8.55 -19.36 -27.20
C CYS A 201 -9.70 -19.32 -26.19
N SER A 202 -9.36 -19.49 -24.92
CA SER A 202 -10.27 -19.17 -23.83
C SER A 202 -9.66 -18.06 -22.95
N TYR A 203 -10.47 -17.07 -22.63
CA TYR A 203 -10.01 -15.89 -21.90
C TYR A 203 -11.11 -15.28 -21.04
N VAL A 204 -10.68 -14.63 -19.97
CA VAL A 204 -11.51 -13.83 -19.06
C VAL A 204 -11.42 -12.38 -19.49
N THR A 205 -12.57 -11.73 -19.62
CA THR A 205 -12.69 -10.27 -19.76
C THR A 205 -13.31 -9.72 -18.49
N ILE A 206 -12.69 -8.69 -17.91
CA ILE A 206 -13.24 -7.94 -16.77
C ILE A 206 -13.29 -6.47 -17.14
N ILE A 207 -14.48 -5.88 -17.08
CA ILE A 207 -14.74 -4.47 -17.40
C ILE A 207 -14.94 -3.74 -16.08
N PHE A 208 -14.22 -2.64 -15.89
CA PHE A 208 -14.22 -1.93 -14.61
C PHE A 208 -13.87 -0.43 -14.75
N ASP A 209 -14.24 0.33 -13.74
CA ASP A 209 -13.78 1.70 -13.56
C ASP A 209 -12.64 1.77 -12.56
N MET A 210 -11.65 2.60 -12.88
CA MET A 210 -10.45 2.78 -12.08
C MET A 210 -10.06 4.26 -11.98
N GLU A 211 -9.75 4.68 -10.76
CA GLU A 211 -9.28 6.03 -10.45
C GLU A 211 -7.79 6.02 -10.11
N THR A 212 -7.06 7.02 -10.59
CA THR A 212 -5.70 7.30 -10.13
C THR A 212 -5.77 8.07 -8.82
N ILE A 213 -5.10 7.56 -7.79
CA ILE A 213 -5.00 8.26 -6.51
C ILE A 213 -3.69 9.04 -6.47
N VAL A 214 -3.80 10.36 -6.52
CA VAL A 214 -2.64 11.25 -6.46
C VAL A 214 -2.31 11.56 -5.00
N TYR A 215 -1.14 11.13 -4.54
CA TYR A 215 -0.63 11.45 -3.19
C TYR A 215 0.46 12.51 -3.23
N ASP A 216 1.19 12.61 -4.34
CA ASP A 216 2.32 13.52 -4.57
C ASP A 216 2.35 13.96 -6.04
N VAL A 217 3.17 14.97 -6.34
CA VAL A 217 3.36 15.53 -7.70
C VAL A 217 3.94 14.49 -8.69
N GLU A 218 4.62 13.46 -8.21
CA GLU A 218 5.08 12.30 -9.00
C GLU A 218 3.99 11.21 -9.05
N SER A 219 2.81 11.55 -9.53
CA SER A 219 1.74 10.57 -9.69
C SER A 219 2.12 9.52 -10.73
N THR A 220 2.15 8.27 -10.31
CA THR A 220 2.23 7.16 -11.24
C THR A 220 0.84 6.95 -11.81
N HIS A 221 0.68 7.28 -13.06
CA HIS A 221 -0.59 7.17 -13.75
C HIS A 221 -0.88 5.70 -14.12
N TYR A 222 -2.16 5.35 -14.27
CA TYR A 222 -2.63 4.06 -14.80
C TYR A 222 -2.01 3.74 -16.17
N GLU A 223 -1.50 4.72 -16.90
CA GLU A 223 -0.77 4.57 -18.17
C GLU A 223 0.37 3.54 -18.10
N LEU A 224 0.95 3.33 -16.91
CA LEU A 224 1.94 2.29 -16.70
C LEU A 224 1.37 0.87 -16.85
N LEU A 225 0.06 0.71 -16.76
CA LEU A 225 -0.66 -0.55 -16.90
C LEU A 225 -1.13 -0.80 -18.34
N LEU A 226 -1.15 0.22 -19.19
CA LEU A 226 -1.67 0.15 -20.56
C LEU A 226 -0.59 -0.22 -21.56
N ASN A 227 -1.03 -0.72 -22.73
CA ASN A 227 -0.18 -1.01 -23.88
C ASN A 227 0.98 -1.98 -23.59
N LYS A 228 0.74 -2.92 -22.69
CA LYS A 228 1.72 -3.94 -22.27
C LYS A 228 1.05 -5.29 -22.08
N VAL A 229 1.70 -6.32 -22.55
CA VAL A 229 1.38 -7.69 -22.16
C VAL A 229 2.16 -8.02 -20.91
N PHE A 230 1.45 -8.44 -19.88
CA PHE A 230 2.04 -8.85 -18.62
C PHE A 230 2.03 -10.37 -18.52
N SER A 231 3.22 -10.96 -18.32
CA SER A 231 3.34 -12.36 -17.94
C SER A 231 3.62 -12.45 -16.45
N TYR A 232 2.89 -13.30 -15.77
CA TYR A 232 2.96 -13.43 -14.33
C TYR A 232 3.12 -14.87 -13.90
N ASP A 233 3.60 -14.99 -12.68
CA ASP A 233 3.75 -16.26 -12.02
C ASP A 233 2.38 -16.84 -11.57
N LYS A 234 2.48 -17.98 -10.90
CA LYS A 234 1.35 -18.75 -10.38
C LYS A 234 0.35 -17.95 -9.52
N LYS A 235 0.75 -16.79 -8.94
CA LYS A 235 -0.11 -16.02 -8.02
C LYS A 235 -1.25 -15.31 -8.75
N ILE A 236 -0.95 -14.61 -9.84
CA ILE A 236 -2.00 -13.93 -10.65
C ILE A 236 -2.98 -14.93 -11.23
N TYR A 237 -2.48 -16.06 -11.75
CA TYR A 237 -3.36 -17.14 -12.19
C TYR A 237 -4.34 -17.59 -11.07
N THR A 238 -3.85 -17.74 -9.85
CA THR A 238 -4.69 -18.11 -8.71
C THR A 238 -5.72 -17.05 -8.39
N LEU A 239 -5.36 -15.76 -8.44
CA LEU A 239 -6.29 -14.65 -8.21
C LEU A 239 -7.40 -14.62 -9.27
N ILE A 240 -7.06 -14.72 -10.54
CA ILE A 240 -8.04 -14.76 -11.63
C ILE A 240 -8.96 -15.98 -11.51
N LYS A 241 -8.43 -17.17 -11.20
CA LYS A 241 -9.26 -18.37 -10.94
C LYS A 241 -10.21 -18.18 -9.77
N THR A 242 -9.73 -17.58 -8.69
CA THR A 242 -10.57 -17.27 -7.53
C THR A 242 -11.65 -16.26 -7.91
N PHE A 243 -11.30 -15.21 -8.65
CA PHE A 243 -12.28 -14.24 -9.16
C PHE A 243 -13.39 -14.93 -9.97
N VAL A 244 -13.03 -15.78 -10.93
CA VAL A 244 -14.00 -16.52 -11.75
C VAL A 244 -14.85 -17.46 -10.91
N ALA A 245 -14.27 -18.16 -9.94
CA ALA A 245 -15.02 -19.03 -9.04
C ALA A 245 -16.00 -18.26 -8.16
N GLU A 246 -15.55 -17.14 -7.57
CA GLU A 246 -16.40 -16.30 -6.74
C GLU A 246 -17.50 -15.58 -7.52
N SER A 247 -17.29 -15.28 -8.80
CA SER A 247 -18.30 -14.64 -9.65
C SER A 247 -19.57 -15.48 -9.84
N THR A 248 -19.52 -16.77 -9.52
CA THR A 248 -20.67 -17.69 -9.55
C THR A 248 -21.23 -17.98 -8.15
N SER A 249 -20.68 -17.37 -7.11
CA SER A 249 -21.07 -17.57 -5.72
C SER A 249 -22.24 -16.65 -5.33
N GLU A 250 -23.15 -17.14 -4.50
CA GLU A 250 -24.31 -16.37 -4.00
C GLU A 250 -24.07 -15.83 -2.59
N ILE A 251 -22.81 -15.66 -2.17
CA ILE A 251 -22.49 -15.16 -0.82
C ILE A 251 -22.72 -13.63 -0.69
N PRO A 252 -23.19 -13.11 0.45
CA PRO A 252 -23.56 -11.70 0.59
C PRO A 252 -22.43 -10.69 0.37
N TYR A 253 -21.17 -11.10 0.53
CA TYR A 253 -19.99 -10.24 0.39
C TYR A 253 -19.22 -10.49 -0.92
N MET A 254 -19.78 -11.23 -1.87
CA MET A 254 -19.15 -11.58 -3.15
C MET A 254 -18.63 -10.35 -3.91
N ASN A 255 -19.43 -9.31 -4.04
CA ASN A 255 -19.02 -8.09 -4.73
C ASN A 255 -17.77 -7.44 -4.12
N SER A 256 -17.72 -7.38 -2.78
CA SER A 256 -16.55 -6.83 -2.07
C SER A 256 -15.30 -7.70 -2.25
N LEU A 257 -15.47 -9.03 -2.26
CA LEU A 257 -14.38 -9.96 -2.50
C LEU A 257 -13.85 -9.85 -3.92
N MET A 258 -14.73 -9.76 -4.93
CA MET A 258 -14.35 -9.58 -6.33
C MET A 258 -13.57 -8.28 -6.55
N LEU A 259 -14.01 -7.16 -5.97
CA LEU A 259 -13.28 -5.90 -5.99
C LEU A 259 -11.89 -6.03 -5.34
N CYS A 260 -11.81 -6.72 -4.21
CA CYS A 260 -10.54 -6.96 -3.51
C CYS A 260 -9.56 -7.82 -4.32
N LEU A 261 -10.06 -8.80 -5.08
CA LEU A 261 -9.23 -9.66 -5.92
C LEU A 261 -8.71 -8.94 -7.17
N LEU A 262 -9.45 -7.95 -7.67
CA LEU A 262 -9.08 -7.15 -8.84
C LEU A 262 -8.14 -5.99 -8.47
N GLN A 263 -8.27 -5.41 -7.25
CA GLN A 263 -7.42 -4.32 -6.73
C GLN A 263 -5.93 -4.73 -6.59
#